data_28388678e625eb1e48469a0488ea2e3d
#
_entry.id   28388678e625eb1e48469a0488ea2e3d
#
_cell.length_a   1.000
_cell.length_b   1.000
_cell.length_c   1.000
_cell.angle_alpha   90.00
_cell.angle_beta   90.00
_cell.angle_gamma   90.00
#
_symmetry.space_group_name_H-M   'P 1'
#
loop_
_entity.id
_entity.type
_entity.pdbx_description
1 polymer ?
#
loop_
_entity_poly.entity_id
_entity_poly.type
_entity_poly.pdbx_seq_one_letter_code
_entity_poly.pdbx_strand_id
1 'polypeptide(L)'
;MIKGLNHYNLRSDAQTMEQLKEFYVSIVGLSLGNRPPFESNGYWLYAGDKDVLHLSETKGNTKKQHHVDATFDHMAFSAVGLNFFSKKLKDNNIDFYYSEVPEIGTKQIFFKDIVGNGIELIFTES
;
A
#
# COMPACT_ATOMS: atom_id res chain seq x y z
N MET A 1 4.45 -14.25 -22.77
CA MET A 1 5.57 -13.85 -21.88
C MET A 1 5.08 -12.86 -20.83
N ILE A 2 5.59 -12.96 -19.64
CA ILE A 2 5.34 -11.96 -18.59
C ILE A 2 6.17 -10.72 -18.90
N LYS A 3 5.55 -9.55 -18.83
CA LYS A 3 6.22 -8.25 -19.10
C LYS A 3 6.55 -7.47 -17.84
N GLY A 4 5.92 -7.79 -16.74
CA GLY A 4 6.15 -7.09 -15.48
C GLY A 4 4.97 -7.22 -14.54
N LEU A 5 5.06 -6.58 -13.40
CA LEU A 5 3.96 -6.46 -12.45
C LEU A 5 3.07 -5.31 -12.89
N ASN A 6 1.75 -5.54 -12.96
CA ASN A 6 0.79 -4.51 -13.38
C ASN A 6 0.19 -3.82 -12.16
N HIS A 7 -0.45 -4.58 -11.29
CA HIS A 7 -1.05 -4.06 -10.06
C HIS A 7 -1.23 -5.20 -9.07
N TYR A 8 -1.57 -4.86 -7.84
CA TYR A 8 -2.06 -5.84 -6.88
C TYR A 8 -3.43 -5.40 -6.35
N ASN A 9 -4.18 -6.34 -5.81
CA ASN A 9 -5.55 -6.09 -5.36
C ASN A 9 -5.70 -6.50 -3.90
N LEU A 10 -6.32 -5.63 -3.12
CA LEU A 10 -6.75 -5.93 -1.76
C LEU A 10 -8.28 -5.98 -1.77
N ARG A 11 -8.83 -7.09 -1.31
CA ARG A 11 -10.29 -7.31 -1.28
C ARG A 11 -10.76 -7.48 0.14
N SER A 12 -11.80 -6.74 0.51
CA SER A 12 -12.30 -6.74 1.88
C SER A 12 -13.78 -6.36 1.90
N ASP A 13 -14.39 -6.39 3.09
CA ASP A 13 -15.72 -5.82 3.28
C ASP A 13 -15.67 -4.30 3.02
N ALA A 14 -16.84 -3.71 2.82
CA ALA A 14 -16.93 -2.30 2.41
C ALA A 14 -16.30 -1.34 3.42
N GLN A 15 -16.52 -1.56 4.71
CA GLN A 15 -15.96 -0.68 5.74
C GLN A 15 -14.43 -0.73 5.75
N THR A 16 -13.86 -1.92 5.71
CA THR A 16 -12.40 -2.11 5.67
C THR A 16 -11.82 -1.51 4.39
N MET A 17 -12.52 -1.67 3.25
CA MET A 17 -12.09 -1.10 1.99
C MET A 17 -11.97 0.42 2.06
N GLU A 18 -12.95 1.10 2.69
CA GLU A 18 -12.89 2.54 2.90
C GLU A 18 -11.69 2.94 3.77
N GLN A 19 -11.43 2.18 4.83
CA GLN A 19 -10.30 2.41 5.72
C GLN A 19 -8.96 2.20 5.00
N LEU A 20 -8.88 1.18 4.17
CA LEU A 20 -7.69 0.93 3.33
C LEU A 20 -7.47 2.06 2.34
N LYS A 21 -8.54 2.53 1.68
CA LYS A 21 -8.45 3.67 0.77
C LYS A 21 -7.87 4.89 1.49
N GLU A 22 -8.41 5.23 2.66
CA GLU A 22 -7.92 6.37 3.44
C GLU A 22 -6.44 6.21 3.82
N PHE A 23 -6.05 5.01 4.24
CA PHE A 23 -4.67 4.74 4.61
C PHE A 23 -3.70 4.92 3.43
N TYR A 24 -4.02 4.29 2.30
CA TYR A 24 -3.12 4.34 1.14
C TYR A 24 -3.07 5.72 0.48
N VAL A 25 -4.14 6.49 0.57
CA VAL A 25 -4.14 7.87 0.08
C VAL A 25 -3.41 8.79 1.07
N SER A 26 -3.77 8.76 2.35
CA SER A 26 -3.28 9.73 3.33
C SER A 26 -1.88 9.42 3.83
N ILE A 27 -1.56 8.14 4.06
CA ILE A 27 -0.28 7.73 4.64
C ILE A 27 0.74 7.37 3.57
N VAL A 28 0.38 6.46 2.66
CA VAL A 28 1.30 6.02 1.61
C VAL A 28 1.47 7.10 0.55
N GLY A 29 0.40 7.82 0.23
CA GLY A 29 0.44 8.92 -0.71
C GLY A 29 0.05 8.56 -2.13
N LEU A 30 -0.70 7.45 -2.30
CA LEU A 30 -1.28 7.14 -3.60
C LEU A 30 -2.45 8.08 -3.89
N SER A 31 -2.76 8.26 -5.17
CA SER A 31 -3.85 9.14 -5.60
C SER A 31 -5.07 8.32 -6.03
N LEU A 32 -6.24 8.74 -5.56
CA LEU A 32 -7.49 8.17 -6.04
C LEU A 32 -7.70 8.61 -7.49
N GLY A 33 -8.02 7.66 -8.37
CA GLY A 33 -8.19 7.97 -9.77
C GLY A 33 -9.27 7.16 -10.44
N ASN A 34 -9.34 7.28 -11.76
CA ASN A 34 -10.37 6.66 -12.57
C ASN A 34 -10.37 5.13 -12.42
N ARG A 35 -11.56 4.56 -12.31
CA ARG A 35 -11.80 3.13 -12.29
C ARG A 35 -12.93 2.83 -13.28
N PRO A 36 -12.76 1.85 -14.19
CA PRO A 36 -13.85 1.46 -15.09
C PRO A 36 -15.11 1.05 -14.33
N PRO A 37 -16.30 1.17 -14.94
CA PRO A 37 -17.57 0.91 -14.25
C PRO A 37 -17.85 -0.59 -14.07
N PHE A 38 -17.12 -1.25 -13.21
CA PHE A 38 -17.37 -2.64 -12.83
C PHE A 38 -18.66 -2.74 -12.00
N GLU A 39 -19.28 -3.92 -11.98
CA GLU A 39 -20.43 -4.17 -11.12
C GLU A 39 -20.08 -4.12 -9.64
N SER A 40 -18.86 -4.59 -9.27
CA SER A 40 -18.39 -4.53 -7.90
C SER A 40 -17.95 -3.13 -7.52
N ASN A 41 -18.09 -2.79 -6.23
CA ASN A 41 -17.56 -1.54 -5.70
C ASN A 41 -16.06 -1.66 -5.47
N GLY A 42 -15.36 -0.57 -5.68
CA GLY A 42 -13.92 -0.54 -5.47
C GLY A 42 -13.30 0.78 -5.84
N TYR A 43 -11.98 0.83 -5.68
CA TYR A 43 -11.17 2.00 -6.01
C TYR A 43 -9.90 1.58 -6.73
N TRP A 44 -9.47 2.41 -7.64
CA TRP A 44 -8.13 2.32 -8.22
C TRP A 44 -7.28 3.44 -7.67
N LEU A 45 -6.14 3.10 -7.11
CA LEU A 45 -5.20 4.04 -6.52
C LEU A 45 -3.94 4.08 -7.38
N TYR A 46 -3.43 5.28 -7.61
CA TYR A 46 -2.40 5.56 -8.60
C TYR A 46 -1.11 6.03 -7.97
N ALA A 47 0.00 5.57 -8.53
CA ALA A 47 1.32 6.17 -8.37
C ALA A 47 1.64 6.87 -9.69
N GLY A 48 1.56 8.20 -9.72
CA GLY A 48 1.62 8.94 -10.96
C GLY A 48 0.43 8.61 -11.86
N ASP A 49 0.68 8.13 -13.07
CA ASP A 49 -0.35 7.77 -14.04
C ASP A 49 -0.70 6.27 -14.04
N LYS A 50 -0.09 5.50 -13.14
CA LYS A 50 -0.26 4.05 -13.11
C LYS A 50 -1.12 3.60 -11.93
N ASP A 51 -2.14 2.81 -12.21
CA ASP A 51 -3.06 2.24 -11.23
C ASP A 51 -2.44 1.01 -10.55
N VAL A 52 -1.59 1.24 -9.57
CA VAL A 52 -0.78 0.20 -8.94
C VAL A 52 -1.52 -0.64 -7.90
N LEU A 53 -2.57 -0.08 -7.28
CA LEU A 53 -3.35 -0.77 -6.26
C LEU A 53 -4.84 -0.69 -6.59
N HIS A 54 -5.48 -1.85 -6.64
CA HIS A 54 -6.92 -1.95 -6.79
C HIS A 54 -7.52 -2.41 -5.46
N LEU A 55 -8.51 -1.70 -4.98
CA LEU A 55 -9.31 -2.09 -3.83
C LEU A 55 -10.65 -2.58 -4.33
N SER A 56 -11.13 -3.70 -3.81
CA SER A 56 -12.41 -4.26 -4.22
C SER A 56 -13.17 -4.82 -3.02
N GLU A 57 -14.51 -4.79 -3.13
CA GLU A 57 -15.39 -5.28 -2.10
C GLU A 57 -15.64 -6.78 -2.27
N THR A 58 -15.72 -7.49 -1.15
CA THR A 58 -16.10 -8.91 -1.15
C THR A 58 -17.57 -9.06 -1.54
N LYS A 59 -17.90 -10.18 -2.16
CA LYS A 59 -19.31 -10.52 -2.46
C LYS A 59 -20.11 -10.61 -1.16
N GLY A 60 -21.30 -9.98 -1.14
CA GLY A 60 -22.17 -10.01 0.02
C GLY A 60 -21.57 -9.32 1.24
N ASN A 61 -20.59 -8.44 1.04
CA ASN A 61 -19.92 -7.72 2.13
C ASN A 61 -19.32 -8.67 3.18
N THR A 62 -18.83 -9.83 2.74
CA THR A 62 -18.24 -10.84 3.61
C THR A 62 -16.97 -10.30 4.28
N LYS A 63 -16.88 -10.44 5.60
CA LYS A 63 -15.70 -10.00 6.34
C LYS A 63 -14.58 -11.02 6.24
N LYS A 64 -13.36 -10.53 6.02
CA LYS A 64 -12.15 -11.34 6.02
C LYS A 64 -11.39 -11.17 7.33
N GLN A 65 -10.60 -12.17 7.66
CA GLN A 65 -9.71 -12.11 8.81
C GLN A 65 -8.60 -11.10 8.52
N HIS A 66 -8.29 -10.25 9.51
CA HIS A 66 -7.19 -9.28 9.44
C HIS A 66 -5.92 -9.86 10.08
N HIS A 67 -4.77 -9.25 9.75
CA HIS A 67 -3.48 -9.55 10.37
C HIS A 67 -3.05 -11.02 10.22
N VAL A 68 -3.40 -11.61 9.08
CA VAL A 68 -3.06 -13.01 8.81
C VAL A 68 -1.63 -13.10 8.27
N ASP A 69 -0.79 -13.86 8.98
CA ASP A 69 0.53 -14.20 8.47
C ASP A 69 0.41 -15.30 7.41
N ALA A 70 0.93 -15.01 6.23
CA ALA A 70 0.90 -15.93 5.10
C ALA A 70 2.21 -15.78 4.33
N THR A 71 2.31 -16.36 3.14
CA THR A 71 3.53 -16.25 2.34
C THR A 71 3.77 -14.84 1.80
N PHE A 72 2.71 -14.05 1.61
CA PHE A 72 2.87 -12.65 1.21
C PHE A 72 3.45 -11.85 2.38
N ASP A 73 4.60 -11.21 2.15
CA ASP A 73 5.28 -10.44 3.19
C ASP A 73 5.06 -8.93 3.01
N HIS A 74 5.39 -8.40 1.85
CA HIS A 74 5.24 -6.96 1.63
C HIS A 74 5.17 -6.62 0.14
N MET A 75 4.67 -5.42 -0.14
CA MET A 75 4.74 -4.77 -1.44
C MET A 75 5.64 -3.54 -1.30
N ALA A 76 6.55 -3.35 -2.24
CA ALA A 76 7.50 -2.24 -2.20
C ALA A 76 7.12 -1.15 -3.19
N PHE A 77 7.18 0.10 -2.72
CA PHE A 77 7.00 1.29 -3.56
C PHE A 77 8.30 2.07 -3.62
N SER A 78 8.65 2.56 -4.79
CA SER A 78 9.72 3.54 -4.93
C SER A 78 9.22 4.88 -4.41
N ALA A 79 10.00 5.54 -3.58
CA ALA A 79 9.57 6.77 -2.92
C ALA A 79 10.71 7.77 -2.83
N VAL A 80 10.36 9.01 -2.59
CA VAL A 80 11.27 10.12 -2.36
C VAL A 80 10.87 10.80 -1.05
N GLY A 81 11.85 11.24 -0.27
CA GLY A 81 11.58 11.97 0.98
C GLY A 81 11.57 11.10 2.22
N LEU A 82 12.70 10.48 2.53
CA LEU A 82 12.84 9.64 3.72
C LEU A 82 12.36 10.34 4.98
N ASN A 83 12.83 11.58 5.21
CA ASN A 83 12.48 12.34 6.41
C ASN A 83 11.00 12.71 6.44
N PHE A 84 10.42 13.02 5.28
CA PHE A 84 8.99 13.30 5.15
C PHE A 84 8.16 12.11 5.63
N PHE A 85 8.48 10.92 5.13
CA PHE A 85 7.72 9.71 5.49
C PHE A 85 7.97 9.29 6.93
N SER A 86 9.21 9.38 7.42
CA SER A 86 9.53 9.07 8.82
C SER A 86 8.70 9.94 9.77
N LYS A 87 8.62 11.25 9.48
CA LYS A 87 7.85 12.18 10.29
C LYS A 87 6.35 11.85 10.21
N LYS A 88 5.83 11.60 9.00
CA LYS A 88 4.41 11.28 8.82
C LYS A 88 4.02 10.04 9.61
N LEU A 89 4.83 8.99 9.55
CA LEU A 89 4.55 7.75 10.27
C LEU A 89 4.57 7.97 11.79
N LYS A 90 5.55 8.71 12.29
CA LYS A 90 5.63 9.05 13.71
C LYS A 90 4.42 9.88 14.14
N ASP A 91 4.07 10.90 13.37
CA ASP A 91 2.95 11.80 13.69
C ASP A 91 1.61 11.06 13.71
N ASN A 92 1.50 9.95 12.99
CA ASN A 92 0.31 9.13 12.93
C ASN A 92 0.37 7.87 13.81
N ASN A 93 1.38 7.76 14.65
CA ASN A 93 1.57 6.64 15.59
C ASN A 93 1.64 5.28 14.88
N ILE A 94 2.28 5.24 13.73
CA ILE A 94 2.47 4.02 12.96
C ILE A 94 3.87 3.50 13.22
N ASP A 95 3.97 2.28 13.73
CA ASP A 95 5.25 1.64 13.97
C ASP A 95 5.93 1.34 12.63
N PHE A 96 7.21 1.63 12.54
CA PHE A 96 8.01 1.34 11.37
C PHE A 96 9.45 1.10 11.76
N TYR A 97 10.20 0.47 10.88
CA TYR A 97 11.64 0.40 11.06
C TYR A 97 12.36 0.79 9.79
N TYR A 98 13.54 1.35 9.99
CA TYR A 98 14.44 1.79 8.95
C TYR A 98 15.52 0.74 8.74
N SER A 99 15.88 0.54 7.47
CA SER A 99 16.98 -0.34 7.08
C SER A 99 17.74 0.28 5.91
N GLU A 100 18.93 -0.21 5.69
CA GLU A 100 19.76 0.21 4.56
C GLU A 100 20.33 -1.03 3.92
N VAL A 101 20.21 -1.13 2.58
CA VAL A 101 20.74 -2.27 1.86
C VAL A 101 22.26 -2.22 1.90
N PRO A 102 22.93 -3.28 2.38
CA PRO A 102 24.39 -3.30 2.45
C PRO A 102 25.02 -3.03 1.09
N GLU A 103 26.15 -2.32 1.11
CA GLU A 103 27.01 -2.03 -0.05
C GLU A 103 26.44 -1.01 -1.04
N ILE A 104 25.14 -1.02 -1.32
CA ILE A 104 24.56 -0.09 -2.30
C ILE A 104 23.92 1.14 -1.63
N GLY A 105 23.68 1.11 -0.32
CA GLY A 105 23.21 2.27 0.43
C GLY A 105 21.77 2.68 0.19
N THR A 106 20.99 1.84 -0.50
CA THR A 106 19.56 2.09 -0.69
C THR A 106 18.85 2.04 0.65
N LYS A 107 18.07 3.08 0.96
CA LYS A 107 17.38 3.21 2.24
C LYS A 107 15.96 2.69 2.13
N GLN A 108 15.50 2.08 3.20
CA GLN A 108 14.19 1.40 3.23
C GLN A 108 13.46 1.75 4.51
N ILE A 109 12.14 1.91 4.39
CA ILE A 109 11.23 1.98 5.53
C ILE A 109 10.22 0.85 5.39
N PHE A 110 9.97 0.12 6.48
CA PHE A 110 8.99 -0.98 6.53
C PHE A 110 7.92 -0.67 7.57
N PHE A 111 6.68 -0.82 7.19
CA PHE A 111 5.53 -0.69 8.10
C PHE A 111 4.38 -1.55 7.59
N LYS A 112 3.23 -1.50 8.27
CA LYS A 112 2.07 -2.31 7.88
C LYS A 112 0.85 -1.43 7.68
N ASP A 113 -0.03 -1.86 6.78
CA ASP A 113 -1.34 -1.22 6.66
C ASP A 113 -2.27 -1.67 7.78
N ILE A 114 -3.51 -1.18 7.78
CA ILE A 114 -4.46 -1.41 8.87
C ILE A 114 -4.93 -2.85 9.01
N VAL A 115 -4.72 -3.69 7.99
CA VAL A 115 -5.08 -5.10 8.05
C VAL A 115 -3.84 -6.02 8.15
N GLY A 116 -2.65 -5.43 8.30
CA GLY A 116 -1.42 -6.18 8.54
C GLY A 116 -0.60 -6.51 7.30
N ASN A 117 -0.95 -5.99 6.13
CA ASN A 117 -0.12 -6.18 4.94
C ASN A 117 1.15 -5.36 5.06
N GLY A 118 2.29 -5.99 4.75
CA GLY A 118 3.57 -5.31 4.77
C GLY A 118 3.72 -4.31 3.63
N ILE A 119 4.30 -3.15 3.95
CA ILE A 119 4.64 -2.11 2.99
C ILE A 119 6.10 -1.76 3.16
N GLU A 120 6.80 -1.68 2.05
CA GLU A 120 8.17 -1.18 2.02
C GLU A 120 8.20 0.09 1.17
N LEU A 121 8.89 1.11 1.64
CA LEU A 121 9.24 2.28 0.82
C LEU A 121 10.73 2.22 0.54
N ILE A 122 11.09 2.25 -0.73
CA ILE A 122 12.50 2.22 -1.17
C ILE A 122 12.89 3.61 -1.64
N PHE A 123 13.93 4.15 -1.00
CA PHE A 123 14.44 5.49 -1.31
C PHE A 123 15.80 5.36 -1.98
N THR A 124 15.88 5.71 -3.26
CA THR A 124 17.15 5.74 -4.00
C THR A 124 17.82 7.11 -3.89
N GLU A 125 17.06 8.12 -3.39
CA GLU A 125 17.55 9.46 -3.14
C GLU A 125 17.33 9.81 -1.68
N SER A 126 18.23 10.59 -1.12
CA SER A 126 18.16 11.04 0.28
C SER A 126 17.06 12.07 0.52
#